data_6a13600dcf93fbfcc20eac3d7fb50e6d
#
_entry.id   6a13600dcf93fbfcc20eac3d7fb50e6d
#
_cell.length_a   1.000
_cell.length_b   1.000
_cell.length_c   1.000
_cell.angle_alpha   90.00
_cell.angle_beta   90.00
_cell.angle_gamma   90.00
#
_symmetry.space_group_name_H-M   'P 1'
#
loop_
_entity.id
_entity.type
_entity.pdbx_description
1 polymer ?
#
loop_
_entity_poly.entity_id
_entity_poly.type
_entity_poly.pdbx_seq_one_letter_code
_entity_poly.pdbx_strand_id
1 'polypeptide(L)'
;LREHIQKENTAMAHTIKRALISLTDKAGIDGFAQELSALGIEILSTGGTAKKIREAGVKVIDVSEFTGFPEMLDGRVKTLHPKIHGGILNQRDNEDHQRQCTDHGLQNIDLVAVNLYAFEKTVADPHCSLADAIENIDIGGPTLLRASAKNFHDVTVIVDPSDYPQVLKEIKQTGNTTLKTRFYLAAKVFALTSSYDTKISRWLEQVDVKTNTYFNGE
;
A
#
# COMPACT_ATOMS: atom_id res chain seq x y z
N LEU A 1 4.54 -0.92 38.00
CA LEU A 1 5.18 -1.57 36.83
C LEU A 1 4.42 -2.86 36.41
N ARG A 2 3.95 -3.69 37.35
CA ARG A 2 3.19 -4.92 37.05
C ARG A 2 1.76 -4.64 36.55
N GLU A 3 1.12 -3.57 37.01
CA GLU A 3 -0.23 -3.18 36.54
C GLU A 3 -0.21 -2.55 35.13
N HIS A 4 0.89 -1.92 34.71
CA HIS A 4 1.04 -1.44 33.33
C HIS A 4 1.21 -2.59 32.32
N ILE A 5 1.90 -3.66 32.72
CA ILE A 5 2.10 -4.85 31.87
C ILE A 5 0.81 -5.66 31.69
N GLN A 6 -0.12 -5.63 32.65
CA GLN A 6 -1.40 -6.30 32.54
C GLN A 6 -2.46 -5.54 31.72
N LYS A 7 -2.35 -4.22 31.57
CA LYS A 7 -3.23 -3.46 30.68
C LYS A 7 -2.92 -3.63 29.19
N GLU A 8 -1.69 -4.03 28.82
CA GLU A 8 -1.31 -4.32 27.43
C GLU A 8 -1.90 -5.63 26.89
N ASN A 9 -2.46 -6.50 27.74
CA ASN A 9 -2.94 -7.83 27.35
C ASN A 9 -4.46 -7.96 27.18
N THR A 10 -5.22 -6.85 27.25
CA THR A 10 -6.69 -6.89 27.13
C THR A 10 -7.28 -5.90 26.11
N ALA A 11 -6.46 -5.23 25.32
CA ALA A 11 -6.96 -4.65 24.08
C ALA A 11 -7.39 -5.81 23.19
N MET A 12 -8.69 -5.93 22.88
CA MET A 12 -9.19 -6.93 21.93
C MET A 12 -8.34 -6.81 20.66
N ALA A 13 -7.56 -7.84 20.37
CA ALA A 13 -6.67 -7.84 19.23
C ALA A 13 -7.51 -7.58 17.98
N HIS A 14 -7.35 -6.42 17.36
CA HIS A 14 -8.03 -6.10 16.11
C HIS A 14 -7.65 -7.17 15.09
N THR A 15 -8.64 -7.86 14.56
CA THR A 15 -8.43 -8.84 13.49
C THR A 15 -8.35 -8.10 12.15
N ILE A 16 -7.50 -8.56 11.27
CA ILE A 16 -7.44 -8.08 9.89
C ILE A 16 -8.73 -8.50 9.18
N LYS A 17 -9.49 -7.52 8.68
CA LYS A 17 -10.76 -7.74 7.97
C LYS A 17 -10.68 -7.30 6.51
N ARG A 18 -9.81 -6.36 6.20
CA ARG A 18 -9.71 -5.81 4.85
C ARG A 18 -8.27 -5.56 4.44
N ALA A 19 -7.92 -6.03 3.26
CA ALA A 19 -6.63 -5.82 2.62
C ALA A 19 -6.77 -4.94 1.37
N LEU A 20 -5.86 -3.98 1.20
CA LEU A 20 -5.68 -3.24 -0.05
C LEU A 20 -4.42 -3.75 -0.75
N ILE A 21 -4.56 -4.26 -1.96
CA ILE A 21 -3.46 -4.87 -2.72
C ILE A 21 -3.30 -4.17 -4.08
N SER A 22 -2.13 -3.58 -4.31
CA SER A 22 -1.78 -2.93 -5.58
C SER A 22 -0.32 -3.18 -5.91
N LEU A 23 -0.05 -4.02 -6.90
CA LEU A 23 1.26 -4.57 -7.18
C LEU A 23 1.67 -4.38 -8.64
N THR A 24 2.89 -3.96 -8.85
CA THR A 24 3.58 -4.00 -10.14
C THR A 24 4.16 -5.39 -10.37
N ASP A 25 5.03 -5.85 -9.47
CA ASP A 25 5.45 -7.25 -9.42
C ASP A 25 4.40 -8.07 -8.65
N LYS A 26 3.79 -9.03 -9.36
CA LYS A 26 2.69 -9.86 -8.87
C LYS A 26 3.13 -11.27 -8.45
N ALA A 27 4.43 -11.45 -8.17
CA ALA A 27 4.96 -12.72 -7.70
C ALA A 27 4.23 -13.21 -6.44
N GLY A 28 3.74 -14.44 -6.45
CA GLY A 28 3.09 -15.11 -5.32
C GLY A 28 1.72 -14.55 -4.91
N ILE A 29 1.17 -13.56 -5.64
CA ILE A 29 -0.09 -12.91 -5.26
C ILE A 29 -1.28 -13.87 -5.30
N ASP A 30 -1.30 -14.81 -6.23
CA ASP A 30 -2.41 -15.75 -6.41
C ASP A 30 -2.64 -16.55 -5.11
N GLY A 31 -1.61 -17.20 -4.60
CA GLY A 31 -1.67 -17.96 -3.35
C GLY A 31 -1.92 -17.07 -2.13
N PHE A 32 -1.28 -15.88 -2.08
CA PHE A 32 -1.50 -14.95 -0.96
C PHE A 32 -2.96 -14.48 -0.90
N ALA A 33 -3.55 -14.08 -2.03
CA ALA A 33 -4.93 -13.63 -2.09
C ALA A 33 -5.93 -14.74 -1.77
N GLN A 34 -5.68 -15.97 -2.25
CA GLN A 34 -6.50 -17.14 -1.91
C GLN A 34 -6.51 -17.43 -0.41
N GLU A 35 -5.35 -17.37 0.24
CA GLU A 35 -5.23 -17.57 1.67
C GLU A 35 -5.93 -16.46 2.48
N LEU A 36 -5.79 -15.19 2.10
CA LEU A 36 -6.51 -14.09 2.74
C LEU A 36 -8.03 -14.26 2.60
N SER A 37 -8.49 -14.61 1.39
CA SER A 37 -9.91 -14.86 1.12
C SER A 37 -10.46 -16.02 1.93
N ALA A 38 -9.71 -17.12 2.05
CA ALA A 38 -10.09 -18.27 2.88
C ALA A 38 -10.20 -17.93 4.37
N LEU A 39 -9.47 -16.92 4.84
CA LEU A 39 -9.56 -16.35 6.19
C LEU A 39 -10.70 -15.33 6.34
N GLY A 40 -11.51 -15.11 5.30
CA GLY A 40 -12.62 -14.16 5.31
C GLY A 40 -12.20 -12.69 5.20
N ILE A 41 -10.96 -12.43 4.78
CA ILE A 41 -10.44 -11.07 4.60
C ILE A 41 -10.91 -10.54 3.25
N GLU A 42 -11.58 -9.39 3.26
CA GLU A 42 -12.03 -8.68 2.07
C GLU A 42 -10.83 -8.06 1.33
N ILE A 43 -10.81 -8.16 0.01
CA ILE A 43 -9.70 -7.64 -0.81
C ILE A 43 -10.17 -6.48 -1.67
N LEU A 44 -9.55 -5.33 -1.45
CA LEU A 44 -9.62 -4.15 -2.32
C LEU A 44 -8.43 -4.16 -3.27
N SER A 45 -8.66 -3.86 -4.56
CA SER A 45 -7.56 -3.76 -5.51
C SER A 45 -7.92 -2.88 -6.71
N THR A 46 -6.94 -2.62 -7.58
CA THR A 46 -7.10 -1.82 -8.80
C THR A 46 -6.46 -2.51 -10.01
N GLY A 47 -6.94 -2.17 -11.20
CA GLY A 47 -6.28 -2.46 -12.48
C GLY A 47 -5.81 -3.90 -12.66
N GLY A 48 -4.57 -4.06 -13.11
CA GLY A 48 -3.98 -5.36 -13.42
C GLY A 48 -3.80 -6.29 -12.21
N THR A 49 -3.69 -5.75 -10.99
CA THR A 49 -3.64 -6.57 -9.76
C THR A 49 -5.00 -7.17 -9.47
N ALA A 50 -6.08 -6.37 -9.57
CA ALA A 50 -7.45 -6.87 -9.38
C ALA A 50 -7.79 -7.97 -10.40
N LYS A 51 -7.42 -7.77 -11.67
CA LYS A 51 -7.59 -8.78 -12.72
C LYS A 51 -6.89 -10.09 -12.36
N LYS A 52 -5.61 -10.02 -11.98
CA LYS A 52 -4.80 -11.20 -11.63
C LYS A 52 -5.39 -11.98 -10.44
N ILE A 53 -5.87 -11.28 -9.41
CA ILE A 53 -6.49 -11.90 -8.23
C ILE A 53 -7.82 -12.57 -8.59
N ARG A 54 -8.64 -11.95 -9.46
CA ARG A 54 -9.87 -12.56 -9.96
C ARG A 54 -9.62 -13.81 -10.81
N GLU A 55 -8.56 -13.80 -11.63
CA GLU A 55 -8.13 -14.98 -12.41
C GLU A 55 -7.74 -16.16 -11.51
N ALA A 56 -7.26 -15.88 -10.28
CA ALA A 56 -7.00 -16.89 -9.25
C ALA A 56 -8.28 -17.37 -8.51
N GLY A 57 -9.47 -16.95 -8.94
CA GLY A 57 -10.76 -17.35 -8.37
C GLY A 57 -11.15 -16.59 -7.10
N VAL A 58 -10.50 -15.47 -6.78
CA VAL A 58 -10.76 -14.69 -5.57
C VAL A 58 -11.62 -13.48 -5.88
N LYS A 59 -12.63 -13.23 -5.02
CA LYS A 59 -13.47 -12.03 -5.10
C LYS A 59 -12.65 -10.79 -4.75
N VAL A 60 -12.77 -9.75 -5.57
CA VAL A 60 -12.11 -8.45 -5.39
C VAL A 60 -13.12 -7.34 -5.54
N ILE A 61 -13.09 -6.37 -4.64
CA ILE A 61 -13.80 -5.11 -4.74
C ILE A 61 -12.85 -4.09 -5.39
N ASP A 62 -13.29 -3.42 -6.44
CA ASP A 62 -12.50 -2.34 -7.03
C ASP A 62 -12.47 -1.12 -6.10
N VAL A 63 -11.34 -0.44 -6.05
CA VAL A 63 -11.20 0.76 -5.21
C VAL A 63 -12.20 1.84 -5.61
N SER A 64 -12.55 1.97 -6.88
CA SER A 64 -13.60 2.88 -7.37
C SER A 64 -14.98 2.53 -6.83
N GLU A 65 -15.33 1.25 -6.74
CA GLU A 65 -16.56 0.76 -6.11
C GLU A 65 -16.56 1.07 -4.60
N PHE A 66 -15.47 0.78 -3.91
CA PHE A 66 -15.33 1.01 -2.47
C PHE A 66 -15.40 2.50 -2.11
N THR A 67 -14.77 3.36 -2.88
CA THR A 67 -14.78 4.81 -2.64
C THR A 67 -16.05 5.48 -3.12
N GLY A 68 -16.71 4.91 -4.13
CA GLY A 68 -17.78 5.56 -4.89
C GLY A 68 -17.24 6.65 -5.82
N PHE A 69 -15.95 6.67 -6.09
CA PHE A 69 -15.28 7.68 -6.93
C PHE A 69 -14.55 7.02 -8.10
N PRO A 70 -14.77 7.48 -9.34
CA PRO A 70 -14.13 6.87 -10.51
C PRO A 70 -12.62 7.10 -10.52
N GLU A 71 -11.90 6.21 -11.19
CA GLU A 71 -10.52 6.46 -11.59
C GLU A 71 -10.48 7.62 -12.59
N MET A 72 -9.55 8.56 -12.40
CA MET A 72 -9.47 9.79 -13.19
C MET A 72 -8.05 10.06 -13.66
N LEU A 73 -7.92 10.97 -14.65
CA LEU A 73 -6.66 11.47 -15.15
C LEU A 73 -5.75 10.31 -15.60
N ASP A 74 -6.28 9.44 -16.45
CA ASP A 74 -5.59 8.26 -17.00
C ASP A 74 -4.95 7.37 -15.90
N GLY A 75 -5.61 7.32 -14.73
CA GLY A 75 -5.18 6.48 -13.62
C GLY A 75 -4.23 7.15 -12.64
N ARG A 76 -3.88 8.41 -12.81
CA ARG A 76 -3.06 9.16 -11.84
C ARG A 76 -3.77 9.34 -10.49
N VAL A 77 -5.12 9.32 -10.49
CA VAL A 77 -5.94 9.39 -9.27
C VAL A 77 -6.82 8.15 -9.18
N LYS A 78 -6.42 7.21 -8.33
CA LYS A 78 -7.15 5.95 -8.03
C LYS A 78 -7.34 5.79 -6.53
N THR A 79 -6.21 5.76 -5.81
CA THR A 79 -6.14 5.46 -4.37
C THR A 79 -5.96 6.71 -3.51
N LEU A 80 -5.72 7.88 -4.12
CA LEU A 80 -5.61 9.17 -3.42
C LEU A 80 -7.00 9.68 -3.03
N HIS A 81 -7.63 9.01 -2.08
CA HIS A 81 -8.99 9.30 -1.66
C HIS A 81 -9.12 9.26 -0.12
N PRO A 82 -9.91 10.17 0.51
CA PRO A 82 -10.09 10.19 1.96
C PRO A 82 -10.56 8.85 2.55
N LYS A 83 -11.45 8.12 1.87
CA LYS A 83 -11.90 6.79 2.34
C LYS A 83 -10.77 5.77 2.42
N ILE A 84 -9.79 5.84 1.51
CA ILE A 84 -8.63 4.96 1.53
C ILE A 84 -7.67 5.39 2.64
N HIS A 85 -7.22 6.65 2.62
CA HIS A 85 -6.21 7.12 3.58
C HIS A 85 -6.77 7.26 4.99
N GLY A 86 -8.04 7.64 5.16
CA GLY A 86 -8.72 7.62 6.45
C GLY A 86 -8.87 6.19 7.00
N GLY A 87 -9.18 5.23 6.13
CA GLY A 87 -9.23 3.81 6.50
C GLY A 87 -7.89 3.24 6.98
N ILE A 88 -6.77 3.77 6.45
CA ILE A 88 -5.40 3.39 6.83
C ILE A 88 -4.92 4.15 8.07
N LEU A 89 -5.11 5.47 8.12
CA LEU A 89 -4.45 6.37 9.07
C LEU A 89 -5.18 6.52 10.41
N ASN A 90 -6.46 6.10 10.50
CA ASN A 90 -7.17 6.21 11.76
C ASN A 90 -6.57 5.26 12.81
N GLN A 91 -6.43 5.75 14.03
CA GLN A 91 -6.01 4.97 15.20
C GLN A 91 -7.21 4.25 15.78
N ARG A 92 -7.12 2.90 15.91
CA ARG A 92 -8.27 2.06 16.26
C ARG A 92 -8.71 2.22 17.72
N ASP A 93 -7.79 2.60 18.59
CA ASP A 93 -8.00 2.86 20.02
C ASP A 93 -8.34 4.32 20.36
N ASN A 94 -8.36 5.22 19.36
CA ASN A 94 -8.73 6.62 19.52
C ASN A 94 -10.24 6.83 19.28
N GLU A 95 -11.00 7.09 20.32
CA GLU A 95 -12.45 7.26 20.26
C GLU A 95 -12.90 8.37 19.30
N ASP A 96 -12.16 9.49 19.24
CA ASP A 96 -12.46 10.60 18.34
C ASP A 96 -12.26 10.19 16.87
N HIS A 97 -11.21 9.41 16.57
CA HIS A 97 -11.00 8.87 15.24
C HIS A 97 -12.13 7.91 14.87
N GLN A 98 -12.55 7.02 15.78
CA GLN A 98 -13.63 6.07 15.50
C GLN A 98 -14.97 6.78 15.27
N ARG A 99 -15.27 7.85 16.03
CA ARG A 99 -16.44 8.69 15.80
C ARG A 99 -16.39 9.34 14.41
N GLN A 100 -15.27 9.99 14.03
CA GLN A 100 -15.11 10.59 12.72
C GLN A 100 -15.21 9.56 11.59
N CYS A 101 -14.66 8.37 11.77
CA CYS A 101 -14.81 7.28 10.81
C CYS A 101 -16.28 6.92 10.60
N THR A 102 -17.04 6.83 11.67
CA THR A 102 -18.49 6.54 11.61
C THR A 102 -19.25 7.66 10.92
N ASP A 103 -19.02 8.91 11.30
CA ASP A 103 -19.70 10.09 10.77
C ASP A 103 -19.47 10.28 9.26
N HIS A 104 -18.29 9.88 8.78
CA HIS A 104 -17.90 10.01 7.37
C HIS A 104 -17.96 8.69 6.58
N GLY A 105 -18.45 7.61 7.17
CA GLY A 105 -18.56 6.30 6.53
C GLY A 105 -17.19 5.71 6.11
N LEU A 106 -16.14 6.01 6.89
CA LEU A 106 -14.81 5.44 6.67
C LEU A 106 -14.74 4.02 7.24
N GLN A 107 -14.17 3.13 6.47
CA GLN A 107 -13.99 1.73 6.86
C GLN A 107 -12.50 1.42 6.97
N ASN A 108 -12.12 0.64 8.00
CA ASN A 108 -10.73 0.29 8.24
C ASN A 108 -10.14 -0.52 7.09
N ILE A 109 -8.87 -0.24 6.79
CA ILE A 109 -7.99 -1.05 5.94
C ILE A 109 -6.85 -1.51 6.84
N ASP A 110 -6.75 -2.81 7.05
CA ASP A 110 -5.92 -3.39 8.10
C ASP A 110 -4.61 -3.99 7.56
N LEU A 111 -4.61 -4.31 6.25
CA LEU A 111 -3.43 -4.80 5.54
C LEU A 111 -3.28 -4.05 4.22
N VAL A 112 -2.05 -3.64 3.92
CA VAL A 112 -1.70 -2.99 2.64
C VAL A 112 -0.51 -3.73 2.04
N ALA A 113 -0.69 -4.29 0.83
CA ALA A 113 0.38 -4.91 0.07
C ALA A 113 0.61 -4.11 -1.22
N VAL A 114 1.72 -3.41 -1.28
CA VAL A 114 2.09 -2.52 -2.39
C VAL A 114 3.56 -2.63 -2.67
N ASN A 115 3.93 -2.77 -3.93
CA ASN A 115 5.29 -2.53 -4.41
C ASN A 115 5.29 -1.43 -5.47
N LEU A 116 6.42 -0.77 -5.63
CA LEU A 116 6.52 0.42 -6.48
C LEU A 116 6.84 0.04 -7.93
N TYR A 117 6.50 0.92 -8.85
CA TYR A 117 6.99 0.84 -10.22
C TYR A 117 8.51 0.87 -10.23
N ALA A 118 9.10 0.02 -11.07
CA ALA A 118 10.55 -0.01 -11.21
C ALA A 118 11.00 1.16 -12.09
N PHE A 119 11.06 2.38 -11.54
CA PHE A 119 11.53 3.59 -12.21
C PHE A 119 12.87 3.35 -12.95
N GLU A 120 13.77 2.60 -12.32
CA GLU A 120 15.05 2.22 -12.93
C GLU A 120 14.91 1.43 -14.23
N LYS A 121 13.88 0.57 -14.35
CA LYS A 121 13.63 -0.17 -15.59
C LYS A 121 13.15 0.75 -16.71
N THR A 122 12.36 1.76 -16.37
CA THR A 122 11.90 2.76 -17.33
C THR A 122 13.08 3.58 -17.87
N VAL A 123 13.89 4.12 -16.97
CA VAL A 123 15.02 5.00 -17.37
C VAL A 123 16.24 4.24 -17.88
N ALA A 124 16.27 2.92 -17.77
CA ALA A 124 17.30 2.07 -18.37
C ALA A 124 17.09 1.89 -19.88
N ASP A 125 15.91 2.21 -20.42
CA ASP A 125 15.67 2.21 -21.85
C ASP A 125 16.40 3.42 -22.49
N PRO A 126 17.32 3.20 -23.45
CA PRO A 126 18.03 4.29 -24.14
C PRO A 126 17.11 5.27 -24.87
N HIS A 127 15.87 4.86 -25.16
CA HIS A 127 14.86 5.67 -25.85
C HIS A 127 13.91 6.38 -24.87
N CYS A 128 14.07 6.19 -23.55
CA CYS A 128 13.24 6.84 -22.54
C CYS A 128 13.39 8.36 -22.62
N SER A 129 12.32 9.05 -22.96
CA SER A 129 12.28 10.51 -22.91
C SER A 129 12.13 11.02 -21.45
N LEU A 130 12.41 12.31 -21.24
CA LEU A 130 12.15 12.94 -19.93
C LEU A 130 10.67 12.86 -19.57
N ALA A 131 9.77 13.03 -20.56
CA ALA A 131 8.32 12.91 -20.35
C ALA A 131 7.93 11.50 -19.89
N ASP A 132 8.49 10.46 -20.53
CA ASP A 132 8.22 9.06 -20.15
C ASP A 132 8.72 8.77 -18.74
N ALA A 133 9.90 9.26 -18.40
CA ALA A 133 10.46 9.08 -17.06
C ALA A 133 9.58 9.75 -16.00
N ILE A 134 9.15 10.99 -16.22
CA ILE A 134 8.26 11.72 -15.29
C ILE A 134 6.91 11.01 -15.14
N GLU A 135 6.30 10.55 -16.25
CA GLU A 135 5.02 9.85 -16.22
C GLU A 135 5.08 8.54 -15.41
N ASN A 136 6.25 7.89 -15.36
CA ASN A 136 6.46 6.65 -14.62
C ASN A 136 6.88 6.85 -13.14
N ILE A 137 6.84 8.07 -12.62
CA ILE A 137 7.02 8.32 -11.19
C ILE A 137 5.74 7.91 -10.46
N ASP A 138 5.86 6.90 -9.58
CA ASP A 138 4.74 6.42 -8.78
C ASP A 138 4.43 7.37 -7.62
N ILE A 139 3.21 7.90 -7.61
CA ILE A 139 2.72 8.79 -6.55
C ILE A 139 1.87 8.00 -5.54
N GLY A 140 0.95 7.18 -6.05
CA GLY A 140 -0.03 6.47 -5.22
C GLY A 140 0.59 5.40 -4.34
N GLY A 141 1.53 4.62 -4.89
CA GLY A 141 2.24 3.56 -4.16
C GLY A 141 2.99 4.09 -2.94
N PRO A 142 3.92 5.04 -3.09
CA PRO A 142 4.63 5.65 -1.96
C PRO A 142 3.70 6.26 -0.91
N THR A 143 2.60 6.90 -1.34
CA THR A 143 1.63 7.52 -0.44
C THR A 143 0.92 6.46 0.42
N LEU A 144 0.44 5.36 -0.18
CA LEU A 144 -0.16 4.23 0.54
C LEU A 144 0.82 3.60 1.52
N LEU A 145 2.03 3.35 1.06
CA LEU A 145 3.09 2.73 1.87
C LEU A 145 3.43 3.57 3.10
N ARG A 146 3.68 4.86 2.91
CA ARG A 146 4.03 5.78 4.00
C ARG A 146 2.90 5.95 5.00
N ALA A 147 1.64 6.04 4.54
CA ALA A 147 0.47 6.09 5.40
C ALA A 147 0.36 4.83 6.27
N SER A 148 0.50 3.65 5.67
CA SER A 148 0.44 2.37 6.36
C SER A 148 1.58 2.19 7.36
N ALA A 149 2.81 2.53 6.95
CA ALA A 149 3.98 2.44 7.82
C ALA A 149 3.92 3.42 9.00
N LYS A 150 3.37 4.63 8.79
CA LYS A 150 3.12 5.59 9.89
C LYS A 150 2.17 5.01 10.92
N ASN A 151 1.14 4.28 10.50
CA ASN A 151 0.14 3.66 11.38
C ASN A 151 0.42 2.16 11.60
N PHE A 152 1.68 1.75 11.70
CA PHE A 152 2.08 0.34 11.89
C PHE A 152 1.51 -0.27 13.18
N HIS A 153 1.09 0.54 14.14
CA HIS A 153 0.39 0.06 15.34
C HIS A 153 -0.86 -0.73 14.96
N ASP A 154 -1.60 -0.28 13.96
CA ASP A 154 -2.89 -0.83 13.56
C ASP A 154 -2.88 -1.51 12.18
N VAL A 155 -1.90 -1.22 11.32
CA VAL A 155 -1.87 -1.66 9.92
C VAL A 155 -0.64 -2.51 9.62
N THR A 156 -0.87 -3.66 9.00
CA THR A 156 0.19 -4.49 8.41
C THR A 156 0.51 -3.99 7.01
N VAL A 157 1.77 -3.64 6.73
CA VAL A 157 2.20 -3.18 5.40
C VAL A 157 3.24 -4.13 4.81
N ILE A 158 3.08 -4.54 3.57
CA ILE A 158 3.97 -5.48 2.87
C ILE A 158 4.46 -4.83 1.58
N VAL A 159 5.78 -4.83 1.39
CA VAL A 159 6.43 -4.34 0.16
C VAL A 159 7.13 -5.44 -0.62
N ASP A 160 7.34 -6.60 0.00
CA ASP A 160 8.13 -7.70 -0.52
C ASP A 160 7.34 -9.02 -0.41
N PRO A 161 7.12 -9.77 -1.51
CA PRO A 161 6.43 -11.05 -1.47
C PRO A 161 7.07 -12.09 -0.54
N SER A 162 8.35 -11.96 -0.22
CA SER A 162 9.04 -12.85 0.73
C SER A 162 8.48 -12.77 2.15
N ASP A 163 7.74 -11.71 2.49
CA ASP A 163 7.09 -11.55 3.79
C ASP A 163 5.71 -12.23 3.88
N TYR A 164 5.11 -12.64 2.75
CA TYR A 164 3.78 -13.26 2.73
C TYR A 164 3.65 -14.48 3.66
N PRO A 165 4.60 -15.44 3.67
CA PRO A 165 4.48 -16.63 4.53
C PRO A 165 4.44 -16.31 6.02
N GLN A 166 5.27 -15.35 6.47
CA GLN A 166 5.31 -14.95 7.88
C GLN A 166 4.02 -14.24 8.28
N VAL A 167 3.54 -13.31 7.45
CA VAL A 167 2.29 -12.58 7.68
C VAL A 167 1.10 -13.55 7.74
N LEU A 168 0.96 -14.44 6.76
CA LEU A 168 -0.11 -15.45 6.75
C LEU A 168 -0.06 -16.37 7.96
N LYS A 169 1.14 -16.79 8.38
CA LYS A 169 1.31 -17.61 9.58
C LYS A 169 0.74 -16.93 10.82
N GLU A 170 1.07 -15.67 11.04
CA GLU A 170 0.60 -14.90 12.20
C GLU A 170 -0.92 -14.67 12.13
N ILE A 171 -1.45 -14.27 10.96
CA ILE A 171 -2.90 -14.08 10.79
C ILE A 171 -3.68 -15.37 11.05
N LYS A 172 -3.21 -16.51 10.56
CA LYS A 172 -3.83 -17.81 10.83
C LYS A 172 -3.86 -18.19 12.31
N GLN A 173 -2.87 -17.74 13.08
CA GLN A 173 -2.74 -18.06 14.50
C GLN A 173 -3.58 -17.14 15.39
N THR A 174 -3.65 -15.87 15.08
CA THR A 174 -4.19 -14.84 15.99
C THR A 174 -5.21 -13.89 15.35
N GLY A 175 -5.45 -14.00 14.05
CA GLY A 175 -6.27 -13.06 13.27
C GLY A 175 -5.55 -11.76 12.89
N ASN A 176 -4.31 -11.56 13.34
CA ASN A 176 -3.52 -10.35 13.07
C ASN A 176 -2.03 -10.68 13.02
N THR A 177 -1.21 -9.72 12.63
CA THR A 177 0.25 -9.77 12.81
C THR A 177 0.65 -9.22 14.17
N THR A 178 1.82 -9.61 14.67
CA THR A 178 2.38 -9.04 15.90
C THR A 178 2.82 -7.59 15.67
N LEU A 179 2.78 -6.75 16.71
CA LEU A 179 3.30 -5.38 16.64
C LEU A 179 4.78 -5.36 16.21
N LYS A 180 5.56 -6.34 16.63
CA LYS A 180 6.97 -6.48 16.25
C LYS A 180 7.12 -6.73 14.74
N THR A 181 6.30 -7.59 14.17
CA THR A 181 6.27 -7.83 12.72
C THR A 181 5.86 -6.57 11.97
N ARG A 182 4.80 -5.88 12.41
CA ARG A 182 4.36 -4.62 11.77
C ARG A 182 5.43 -3.53 11.81
N PHE A 183 6.15 -3.38 12.93
CA PHE A 183 7.27 -2.44 13.02
C PHE A 183 8.40 -2.79 12.04
N TYR A 184 8.78 -4.06 11.97
CA TYR A 184 9.78 -4.54 11.01
C TYR A 184 9.38 -4.24 9.55
N LEU A 185 8.14 -4.55 9.20
CA LEU A 185 7.60 -4.27 7.87
C LEU A 185 7.54 -2.76 7.56
N ALA A 186 7.17 -1.93 8.54
CA ALA A 186 7.18 -0.48 8.39
C ALA A 186 8.59 0.08 8.14
N ALA A 187 9.60 -0.48 8.79
CA ALA A 187 11.00 -0.10 8.52
C ALA A 187 11.41 -0.43 7.07
N LYS A 188 10.99 -1.58 6.52
CA LYS A 188 11.21 -1.93 5.10
C LYS A 188 10.57 -0.91 4.16
N VAL A 189 9.39 -0.37 4.50
CA VAL A 189 8.73 0.67 3.71
C VAL A 189 9.62 1.91 3.58
N PHE A 190 10.14 2.44 4.70
CA PHE A 190 10.94 3.65 4.64
C PHE A 190 12.29 3.43 3.95
N ALA A 191 12.87 2.24 4.06
CA ALA A 191 14.05 1.87 3.28
C ALA A 191 13.75 1.86 1.76
N LEU A 192 12.60 1.28 1.35
CA LEU A 192 12.17 1.22 -0.04
C LEU A 192 11.90 2.63 -0.59
N THR A 193 11.09 3.45 0.10
CA THR A 193 10.72 4.78 -0.39
C THR A 193 11.92 5.73 -0.46
N SER A 194 12.84 5.67 0.51
CA SER A 194 14.09 6.42 0.48
C SER A 194 14.97 6.04 -0.71
N SER A 195 15.12 4.74 -0.98
CA SER A 195 15.86 4.25 -2.14
C SER A 195 15.20 4.68 -3.45
N TYR A 196 13.86 4.62 -3.53
CA TYR A 196 13.08 5.03 -4.69
C TYR A 196 13.28 6.52 -5.01
N ASP A 197 13.09 7.39 -4.02
CA ASP A 197 13.27 8.85 -4.18
C ASP A 197 14.72 9.20 -4.55
N THR A 198 15.70 8.50 -3.96
CA THR A 198 17.12 8.69 -4.29
C THR A 198 17.43 8.38 -5.77
N LYS A 199 16.80 7.34 -6.32
CA LYS A 199 16.99 6.95 -7.72
C LYS A 199 16.39 7.98 -8.67
N ILE A 200 15.20 8.49 -8.35
CA ILE A 200 14.56 9.57 -9.10
C ILE A 200 15.44 10.84 -9.07
N SER A 201 15.84 11.27 -7.88
CA SER A 201 16.69 12.47 -7.71
C SER A 201 17.97 12.37 -8.53
N ARG A 202 18.70 11.27 -8.39
CA ARG A 202 19.97 11.06 -9.13
C ARG A 202 19.80 11.05 -10.64
N TRP A 203 18.68 10.53 -11.12
CA TRP A 203 18.39 10.53 -12.55
C TRP A 203 18.05 11.94 -13.06
N LEU A 204 17.20 12.68 -12.33
CA LEU A 204 16.83 14.06 -12.66
C LEU A 204 18.04 15.02 -12.65
N GLU A 205 19.01 14.82 -11.74
CA GLU A 205 20.25 15.60 -11.67
C GLU A 205 21.11 15.48 -12.94
N GLN A 206 20.93 14.40 -13.74
CA GLN A 206 21.66 14.19 -14.99
C GLN A 206 21.01 14.86 -16.19
N VAL A 207 19.80 15.40 -16.05
CA VAL A 207 19.09 16.06 -17.14
C VAL A 207 19.66 17.46 -17.37
N ASP A 208 20.28 17.66 -18.54
CA ASP A 208 20.72 19.00 -18.95
C ASP A 208 19.53 19.79 -19.51
N VAL A 209 19.02 20.74 -18.73
CA VAL A 209 17.88 21.57 -19.08
C VAL A 209 18.13 22.49 -20.30
N LYS A 210 19.40 22.73 -20.66
CA LYS A 210 19.76 23.59 -21.79
C LYS A 210 19.71 22.86 -23.14
N THR A 211 19.94 21.56 -23.13
CA THR A 211 20.03 20.75 -24.35
C THR A 211 18.87 19.78 -24.51
N ASN A 212 18.11 19.51 -23.44
CA ASN A 212 16.99 18.58 -23.49
C ASN A 212 15.80 19.21 -24.23
N THR A 213 15.33 18.51 -25.27
CA THR A 213 14.25 18.96 -26.15
C THR A 213 12.90 19.15 -25.44
N TYR A 214 12.71 18.57 -24.27
CA TYR A 214 11.51 18.74 -23.42
C TYR A 214 11.27 20.23 -23.09
N PHE A 215 12.34 21.02 -22.96
CA PHE A 215 12.27 22.44 -22.58
C PHE A 215 12.31 23.38 -23.78
N ASN A 216 12.37 22.88 -25.03
CA ASN A 216 12.45 23.69 -26.25
C ASN A 216 11.11 24.32 -26.68
N GLY A 217 10.30 24.76 -25.77
CA GLY A 217 8.99 25.38 -26.04
C GLY A 217 8.67 26.59 -25.18
N GLU A 218 9.64 27.01 -24.34
CA GLU A 218 9.48 28.15 -23.43
C GLU A 218 10.22 29.37 -23.98
#